data_d52d6eaf8709d0528ee4fa0015bfdb01
#
_entry.id   d52d6eaf8709d0528ee4fa0015bfdb01
#
_cell.length_a   1.000
_cell.length_b   1.000
_cell.length_c   1.000
_cell.angle_alpha   90.00
_cell.angle_beta   90.00
_cell.angle_gamma   90.00
#
_symmetry.space_group_name_H-M   'P 1'
#
loop_
_entity.id
_entity.type
_entity.pdbx_description
1 polymer ?
#
loop_
_entity_poly.entity_id
_entity_poly.type
_entity_poly.pdbx_seq_one_letter_code
_entity_poly.pdbx_strand_id
1 'polypeptide(L)'
;MLTYQLHLQVWGVAICGLVCLAICGAAYMITVYWPLRSSPWKVTVTISTLGASIALKEIVRLIWGSVPLTMDPIVDGVTHIGSAYFNNQYILILVIGGGLMLGVYVLFEKTFIGKIMQATAQDRYASNLIGIPTIVAISGTYMVSMCLSGVGGWLASPLFLVSQSLGSMA
;
A
#
# COMPACT_ATOMS: atom_id res chain seq x y z
N MET A 1 -19.80 -4.97 -26.87
CA MET A 1 -19.53 -6.25 -26.18
C MET A 1 -18.07 -6.41 -25.76
N LEU A 2 -17.09 -6.01 -26.57
CA LEU A 2 -15.65 -6.04 -26.22
C LEU A 2 -15.27 -5.15 -25.03
N THR A 3 -15.88 -3.99 -24.89
CA THR A 3 -15.61 -3.04 -23.78
C THR A 3 -16.01 -3.58 -22.40
N TYR A 4 -17.05 -4.43 -22.35
CA TYR A 4 -17.50 -5.05 -21.11
C TYR A 4 -16.53 -6.13 -20.60
N GLN A 5 -15.92 -6.88 -21.50
CA GLN A 5 -14.90 -7.89 -21.18
C GLN A 5 -13.60 -7.25 -20.66
N LEU A 6 -13.19 -6.12 -21.23
CA LEU A 6 -12.00 -5.37 -20.79
C LEU A 6 -12.18 -4.81 -19.36
N HIS A 7 -13.36 -4.26 -19.04
CA HIS A 7 -13.64 -3.75 -17.70
C HIS A 7 -13.62 -4.84 -16.62
N LEU A 8 -14.18 -6.03 -16.90
CA LEU A 8 -14.15 -7.18 -15.99
C LEU A 8 -12.70 -7.67 -15.77
N GLN A 9 -11.86 -7.61 -16.80
CA GLN A 9 -10.47 -8.04 -16.71
C GLN A 9 -9.63 -7.08 -15.85
N VAL A 10 -9.83 -5.77 -15.96
CA VAL A 10 -9.15 -4.74 -15.14
C VAL A 10 -9.52 -4.88 -13.66
N TRP A 11 -10.81 -5.04 -13.34
CA TRP A 11 -11.26 -5.23 -11.96
C TRP A 11 -10.76 -6.54 -11.37
N GLY A 12 -10.73 -7.62 -12.16
CA GLY A 12 -10.19 -8.91 -11.73
C GLY A 12 -8.70 -8.82 -11.40
N VAL A 13 -7.92 -8.15 -12.25
CA VAL A 13 -6.48 -7.91 -12.02
C VAL A 13 -6.25 -7.03 -10.79
N ALA A 14 -7.07 -5.99 -10.59
CA ALA A 14 -6.97 -5.13 -9.41
C ALA A 14 -7.23 -5.90 -8.10
N ILE A 15 -8.28 -6.73 -8.06
CA ILE A 15 -8.59 -7.55 -6.87
C ILE A 15 -7.49 -8.57 -6.61
N CYS A 16 -7.03 -9.27 -7.65
CA CYS A 16 -5.94 -10.23 -7.54
C CYS A 16 -4.64 -9.55 -7.06
N GLY A 17 -4.34 -8.37 -7.58
CA GLY A 17 -3.21 -7.54 -7.14
C GLY A 17 -3.30 -7.16 -5.66
N LEU A 18 -4.48 -6.73 -5.19
CA LEU A 18 -4.71 -6.40 -3.78
C LEU A 18 -4.52 -7.62 -2.86
N VAL A 19 -5.02 -8.77 -3.25
CA VAL A 19 -4.83 -10.02 -2.49
C VAL A 19 -3.35 -10.41 -2.43
N CYS A 20 -2.64 -10.31 -3.56
CA CYS A 20 -1.21 -10.57 -3.62
C CYS A 20 -0.42 -9.61 -2.71
N LEU A 21 -0.75 -8.32 -2.73
CA LEU A 21 -0.13 -7.31 -1.86
C LEU A 21 -0.43 -7.55 -0.38
N ALA A 22 -1.63 -8.00 -0.04
CA ALA A 22 -1.97 -8.38 1.34
C ALA A 22 -1.12 -9.56 1.82
N ILE A 23 -0.95 -10.58 0.97
CA ILE A 23 -0.09 -11.73 1.25
C ILE A 23 1.38 -11.31 1.39
N CYS A 24 1.86 -10.43 0.51
CA CYS A 24 3.21 -9.84 0.61
C CYS A 24 3.40 -9.06 1.91
N GLY A 25 2.38 -8.31 2.36
CA GLY A 25 2.39 -7.59 3.64
C GLY A 25 2.53 -8.54 4.83
N ALA A 26 1.78 -9.65 4.84
CA ALA A 26 1.90 -10.69 5.85
C ALA A 26 3.26 -11.38 5.82
N ALA A 27 3.77 -11.72 4.64
CA ALA A 27 5.09 -12.31 4.46
C ALA A 27 6.21 -11.38 4.95
N TYR A 28 6.13 -10.09 4.62
CA TYR A 28 7.06 -9.07 5.10
C TYR A 28 7.06 -8.98 6.63
N MET A 29 5.90 -8.99 7.26
CA MET A 29 5.78 -9.03 8.72
C MET A 29 6.48 -10.25 9.33
N ILE A 30 6.25 -11.44 8.77
CA ILE A 30 6.84 -12.69 9.28
C ILE A 30 8.35 -12.71 9.07
N THR A 31 8.83 -12.24 7.92
CA THR A 31 10.25 -12.34 7.54
C THR A 31 11.10 -11.24 8.19
N VAL A 32 10.61 -10.01 8.26
CA VAL A 32 11.38 -8.86 8.73
C VAL A 32 11.08 -8.53 10.19
N TYR A 33 9.78 -8.40 10.51
CA TYR A 33 9.38 -7.94 11.85
C TYR A 33 9.49 -9.05 12.92
N TRP A 34 9.05 -10.26 12.60
CA TRP A 34 8.99 -11.35 13.59
C TRP A 34 10.34 -11.68 14.24
N PRO A 35 11.45 -11.89 13.50
CA PRO A 35 12.74 -12.18 14.10
C PRO A 35 13.30 -11.03 14.96
N LEU A 36 12.91 -9.79 14.64
CA LEU A 36 13.45 -8.62 15.31
C LEU A 36 12.62 -8.12 16.51
N ARG A 37 11.43 -8.69 16.71
CA ARG A 37 10.52 -8.25 17.79
C ARG A 37 11.12 -8.38 19.19
N SER A 38 12.07 -9.33 19.38
CA SER A 38 12.75 -9.61 20.65
C SER A 38 14.03 -8.80 20.83
N SER A 39 14.40 -7.96 19.86
CA SER A 39 15.60 -7.12 19.98
C SER A 39 15.40 -6.04 21.04
N PRO A 40 16.36 -5.87 21.99
CA PRO A 40 16.28 -4.87 23.04
C PRO A 40 16.37 -3.42 22.48
N TRP A 41 16.85 -3.26 21.27
CA TRP A 41 17.08 -1.96 20.64
C TRP A 41 15.97 -1.62 19.63
N LYS A 42 15.18 -0.60 19.92
CA LYS A 42 14.11 -0.11 19.00
C LYS A 42 14.65 0.31 17.62
N VAL A 43 15.89 0.80 17.59
CA VAL A 43 16.58 1.24 16.36
C VAL A 43 16.84 0.06 15.39
N THR A 44 17.01 -1.16 15.91
CA THR A 44 17.25 -2.35 15.08
C THR A 44 16.10 -2.60 14.10
N VAL A 45 14.87 -2.42 14.53
CA VAL A 45 13.68 -2.60 13.66
C VAL A 45 13.72 -1.59 12.51
N THR A 46 14.02 -0.32 12.80
CA THR A 46 14.09 0.74 11.79
C THR A 46 15.19 0.48 10.77
N ILE A 47 16.38 0.10 11.21
CA ILE A 47 17.50 -0.23 10.29
C ILE A 47 17.16 -1.43 9.42
N SER A 48 16.55 -2.47 10.00
CA SER A 48 16.14 -3.66 9.23
C SER A 48 15.04 -3.38 8.21
N THR A 49 14.08 -2.53 8.52
CA THR A 49 13.04 -2.14 7.54
C THR A 49 13.63 -1.34 6.39
N LEU A 50 14.60 -0.46 6.65
CA LEU A 50 15.35 0.24 5.59
C LEU A 50 16.15 -0.75 4.73
N GLY A 51 16.89 -1.67 5.34
CA GLY A 51 17.62 -2.71 4.63
C GLY A 51 16.72 -3.59 3.77
N ALA A 52 15.58 -4.03 4.32
CA ALA A 52 14.60 -4.80 3.59
C ALA A 52 14.00 -4.03 2.41
N SER A 53 13.75 -2.73 2.55
CA SER A 53 13.24 -1.90 1.46
C SER A 53 14.25 -1.78 0.30
N ILE A 54 15.54 -1.63 0.61
CA ILE A 54 16.62 -1.62 -0.39
C ILE A 54 16.71 -2.98 -1.08
N ALA A 55 16.70 -4.06 -0.33
CA ALA A 55 16.75 -5.42 -0.87
C ALA A 55 15.56 -5.70 -1.81
N LEU A 56 14.34 -5.31 -1.43
CA LEU A 56 13.16 -5.46 -2.27
C LEU A 56 13.28 -4.67 -3.58
N LYS A 57 13.79 -3.44 -3.53
CA LYS A 57 14.04 -2.64 -4.73
C LYS A 57 15.01 -3.33 -5.67
N GLU A 58 16.11 -3.86 -5.15
CA GLU A 58 17.10 -4.56 -5.97
C GLU A 58 16.55 -5.88 -6.53
N ILE A 59 15.73 -6.62 -5.79
CA ILE A 59 15.05 -7.82 -6.30
C ILE A 59 14.13 -7.47 -7.47
N VAL A 60 13.31 -6.43 -7.34
CA VAL A 60 12.44 -5.96 -8.42
C VAL A 60 13.27 -5.55 -9.64
N ARG A 61 14.39 -4.86 -9.43
CA ARG A 61 15.32 -4.47 -10.49
C ARG A 61 15.91 -5.67 -11.23
N LEU A 62 16.28 -6.72 -10.51
CA LEU A 62 16.84 -7.93 -11.11
C LEU A 62 15.80 -8.70 -11.95
N ILE A 63 14.53 -8.69 -11.52
CA ILE A 63 13.44 -9.43 -12.21
C ILE A 63 12.93 -8.66 -13.42
N TRP A 64 12.65 -7.36 -13.27
CA TRP A 64 12.02 -6.52 -14.32
C TRP A 64 13.01 -5.63 -15.08
N GLY A 65 14.27 -5.55 -14.64
CA GLY A 65 15.28 -4.69 -15.26
C GLY A 65 15.22 -3.24 -14.77
N SER A 66 16.07 -2.39 -15.38
CA SER A 66 16.20 -0.97 -14.99
C SER A 66 15.44 0.00 -15.90
N VAL A 67 14.76 -0.52 -16.92
CA VAL A 67 14.05 0.33 -17.89
C VAL A 67 12.75 0.84 -17.27
N PRO A 68 12.53 2.16 -17.22
CA PRO A 68 11.26 2.70 -16.75
C PRO A 68 10.12 2.27 -17.68
N LEU A 69 9.05 1.78 -17.11
CA LEU A 69 7.82 1.42 -17.84
C LEU A 69 6.86 2.59 -17.78
N THR A 70 6.24 2.91 -18.91
CA THR A 70 5.13 3.87 -18.97
C THR A 70 3.83 3.09 -19.03
N MET A 71 2.85 3.53 -18.26
CA MET A 71 1.47 3.03 -18.37
C MET A 71 0.59 4.11 -18.98
N ASP A 72 -0.31 3.69 -19.87
CA ASP A 72 -1.33 4.58 -20.41
C ASP A 72 -2.26 5.05 -19.29
N PRO A 73 -2.76 6.29 -19.35
CA PRO A 73 -3.68 6.83 -18.36
C PRO A 73 -4.96 5.97 -18.30
N ILE A 74 -5.49 5.77 -17.08
CA ILE A 74 -6.71 4.99 -16.87
C ILE A 74 -7.92 5.73 -17.43
N VAL A 75 -7.87 7.07 -17.42
CA VAL A 75 -8.90 7.95 -17.99
C VAL A 75 -8.22 8.95 -18.90
N ASP A 76 -8.47 8.80 -20.19
CA ASP A 76 -8.02 9.76 -21.20
C ASP A 76 -8.92 10.99 -21.19
N GLY A 77 -8.30 12.14 -21.48
CA GLY A 77 -9.01 13.40 -21.67
C GLY A 77 -8.55 14.50 -20.73
N VAL A 78 -8.91 15.71 -21.12
CA VAL A 78 -8.62 16.95 -20.41
C VAL A 78 -9.93 17.65 -20.13
N THR A 79 -10.23 17.91 -18.88
CA THR A 79 -11.39 18.69 -18.47
C THR A 79 -11.01 20.15 -18.36
N HIS A 80 -11.80 21.00 -19.01
CA HIS A 80 -11.66 22.46 -18.95
C HIS A 80 -12.46 22.98 -17.76
N ILE A 81 -11.79 23.56 -16.79
CA ILE A 81 -12.44 24.27 -15.67
C ILE A 81 -11.97 25.72 -15.74
N GLY A 82 -12.77 26.57 -16.37
CA GLY A 82 -12.41 27.97 -16.65
C GLY A 82 -11.27 28.08 -17.66
N SER A 83 -10.18 28.72 -17.29
CA SER A 83 -8.98 28.89 -18.13
C SER A 83 -7.88 27.83 -17.86
N ALA A 84 -8.13 26.88 -16.97
CA ALA A 84 -7.15 25.86 -16.60
C ALA A 84 -7.48 24.50 -17.24
N TYR A 85 -6.44 23.81 -17.68
CA TYR A 85 -6.51 22.46 -18.25
C TYR A 85 -6.11 21.45 -17.18
N PHE A 86 -7.04 20.55 -16.82
CA PHE A 86 -6.78 19.47 -15.87
C PHE A 86 -6.87 18.12 -16.58
N ASN A 87 -5.82 17.33 -16.47
CA ASN A 87 -5.90 15.94 -16.91
C ASN A 87 -6.89 15.19 -16.00
N ASN A 88 -7.82 14.46 -16.57
CA ASN A 88 -8.86 13.71 -15.86
C ASN A 88 -8.29 12.69 -14.87
N GLN A 89 -7.06 12.23 -15.09
CA GLN A 89 -6.34 11.35 -14.17
C GLN A 89 -6.15 11.97 -12.77
N TYR A 90 -5.89 13.30 -12.67
CA TYR A 90 -5.76 13.96 -11.36
C TYR A 90 -7.07 13.96 -10.57
N ILE A 91 -8.20 14.15 -11.27
CA ILE A 91 -9.52 14.11 -10.66
C ILE A 91 -9.81 12.70 -10.13
N LEU A 92 -9.48 11.69 -10.92
CA LEU A 92 -9.62 10.28 -10.53
C LEU A 92 -8.82 9.97 -9.26
N ILE A 93 -7.56 10.40 -9.20
CA ILE A 93 -6.68 10.19 -8.04
C ILE A 93 -7.26 10.87 -6.81
N LEU A 94 -7.76 12.10 -6.94
CA LEU A 94 -8.35 12.84 -5.82
C LEU A 94 -9.60 12.15 -5.28
N VAL A 95 -10.47 11.65 -6.14
CA VAL A 95 -11.70 10.94 -5.74
C VAL A 95 -11.36 9.61 -5.08
N ILE A 96 -10.51 8.80 -5.69
CA ILE A 96 -10.14 7.49 -5.13
C ILE A 96 -9.30 7.67 -3.86
N GLY A 97 -8.35 8.59 -3.84
CA GLY A 97 -7.52 8.90 -2.68
C GLY A 97 -8.36 9.39 -1.49
N GLY A 98 -9.32 10.29 -1.74
CA GLY A 98 -10.28 10.73 -0.74
C GLY A 98 -11.17 9.59 -0.23
N GLY A 99 -11.62 8.72 -1.12
CA GLY A 99 -12.38 7.51 -0.77
C GLY A 99 -11.57 6.54 0.10
N LEU A 100 -10.29 6.32 -0.24
CA LEU A 100 -9.37 5.51 0.57
C LEU A 100 -9.15 6.12 1.95
N MET A 101 -8.96 7.44 2.03
CA MET A 101 -8.79 8.14 3.30
C MET A 101 -10.01 7.97 4.21
N LEU A 102 -11.21 8.11 3.66
CA LEU A 102 -12.46 7.84 4.37
C LEU A 102 -12.57 6.37 4.77
N GLY A 103 -12.19 5.45 3.90
CA GLY A 103 -12.18 4.01 4.19
C GLY A 103 -11.26 3.66 5.36
N VAL A 104 -10.04 4.21 5.37
CA VAL A 104 -9.09 4.05 6.48
C VAL A 104 -9.64 4.66 7.77
N TYR A 105 -10.22 5.85 7.70
CA TYR A 105 -10.86 6.49 8.85
C TYR A 105 -11.94 5.61 9.46
N VAL A 106 -12.85 5.10 8.64
CA VAL A 106 -13.93 4.19 9.07
C VAL A 106 -13.35 2.91 9.64
N LEU A 107 -12.32 2.33 9.02
CA LEU A 107 -11.66 1.14 9.51
C LEU A 107 -11.09 1.35 10.93
N PHE A 108 -10.40 2.44 11.17
CA PHE A 108 -9.78 2.71 12.47
C PHE A 108 -10.78 3.17 13.53
N GLU A 109 -11.74 4.03 13.19
CA GLU A 109 -12.68 4.61 14.15
C GLU A 109 -13.89 3.73 14.42
N LYS A 110 -14.42 3.04 13.42
CA LYS A 110 -15.69 2.33 13.50
C LYS A 110 -15.53 0.82 13.64
N THR A 111 -14.37 0.24 13.26
CA THR A 111 -14.18 -1.20 13.26
C THR A 111 -13.48 -1.66 14.54
N PHE A 112 -13.91 -2.79 15.09
CA PHE A 112 -13.28 -3.43 16.26
C PHE A 112 -11.82 -3.78 16.00
N ILE A 113 -11.49 -4.25 14.77
CA ILE A 113 -10.14 -4.57 14.34
C ILE A 113 -9.24 -3.32 14.36
N GLY A 114 -9.75 -2.18 13.87
CA GLY A 114 -9.02 -0.91 13.90
C GLY A 114 -8.71 -0.45 15.33
N LYS A 115 -9.65 -0.61 16.25
CA LYS A 115 -9.44 -0.29 17.67
C LYS A 115 -8.38 -1.19 18.33
N ILE A 116 -8.37 -2.47 17.99
CA ILE A 116 -7.31 -3.41 18.42
C ILE A 116 -5.94 -2.97 17.90
N MET A 117 -5.85 -2.56 16.64
CA MET A 117 -4.62 -2.04 16.05
C MET A 117 -4.13 -0.77 16.78
N GLN A 118 -5.03 0.17 17.06
CA GLN A 118 -4.71 1.40 17.79
C GLN A 118 -4.24 1.11 19.22
N ALA A 119 -4.93 0.25 19.95
CA ALA A 119 -4.54 -0.16 21.29
C ALA A 119 -3.14 -0.80 21.32
N THR A 120 -2.87 -1.69 20.36
CA THR A 120 -1.57 -2.34 20.23
C THR A 120 -0.44 -1.37 19.85
N ALA A 121 -0.76 -0.31 19.10
CA ALA A 121 0.20 0.72 18.73
C ALA A 121 0.57 1.63 19.91
N GLN A 122 -0.37 1.88 20.82
CA GLN A 122 -0.13 2.68 22.02
C GLN A 122 0.77 1.94 23.03
N ASP A 123 0.36 0.74 23.41
CA ASP A 123 1.15 -0.10 24.33
C ASP A 123 0.93 -1.58 24.04
N ARG A 124 1.99 -2.22 23.50
CA ARG A 124 1.97 -3.66 23.20
C ARG A 124 1.93 -4.52 24.44
N TYR A 125 2.63 -4.10 25.51
CA TYR A 125 2.70 -4.90 26.73
C TYR A 125 1.36 -4.91 27.44
N ALA A 126 0.76 -3.74 27.62
CA ALA A 126 -0.58 -3.61 28.18
C ALA A 126 -1.63 -4.37 27.35
N SER A 127 -1.58 -4.26 26.03
CA SER A 127 -2.49 -5.00 25.14
C SER A 127 -2.38 -6.52 25.29
N ASN A 128 -1.16 -7.05 25.43
CA ASN A 128 -0.95 -8.47 25.67
C ASN A 128 -1.51 -8.92 27.02
N LEU A 129 -1.38 -8.11 28.07
CA LEU A 129 -1.91 -8.44 29.41
C LEU A 129 -3.43 -8.53 29.43
N ILE A 130 -4.10 -7.74 28.61
CA ILE A 130 -5.58 -7.74 28.46
C ILE A 130 -6.04 -8.90 27.54
N GLY A 131 -5.10 -9.68 26.97
CA GLY A 131 -5.41 -10.81 26.10
C GLY A 131 -5.64 -10.44 24.62
N ILE A 132 -5.26 -9.24 24.18
CA ILE A 132 -5.32 -8.85 22.78
C ILE A 132 -4.21 -9.56 22.00
N PRO A 133 -4.53 -10.28 20.89
CA PRO A 133 -3.52 -10.93 20.06
C PRO A 133 -2.72 -9.91 19.26
N THR A 134 -1.71 -9.28 19.87
CA THR A 134 -0.91 -8.21 19.30
C THR A 134 -0.24 -8.56 17.97
N ILE A 135 0.08 -9.85 17.77
CA ILE A 135 0.65 -10.35 16.51
C ILE A 135 -0.35 -10.19 15.37
N VAL A 136 -1.61 -10.54 15.60
CA VAL A 136 -2.68 -10.40 14.59
C VAL A 136 -2.93 -8.93 14.27
N ALA A 137 -2.92 -8.07 15.29
CA ALA A 137 -3.09 -6.63 15.11
C ALA A 137 -1.95 -6.04 14.24
N ILE A 138 -0.71 -6.42 14.53
CA ILE A 138 0.45 -5.93 13.78
C ILE A 138 0.45 -6.45 12.34
N SER A 139 0.19 -7.76 12.13
CA SER A 139 0.10 -8.30 10.77
C SER A 139 -1.01 -7.64 9.96
N GLY A 140 -2.17 -7.41 10.57
CA GLY A 140 -3.27 -6.66 9.93
C GLY A 140 -2.85 -5.25 9.50
N THR A 141 -2.08 -4.54 10.34
CA THR A 141 -1.56 -3.21 9.99
C THR A 141 -0.62 -3.26 8.78
N TYR A 142 0.29 -4.25 8.71
CA TYR A 142 1.16 -4.43 7.54
C TYR A 142 0.37 -4.76 6.27
N MET A 143 -0.65 -5.62 6.37
CA MET A 143 -1.52 -5.95 5.22
C MET A 143 -2.25 -4.71 4.70
N VAL A 144 -2.87 -3.93 5.58
CA VAL A 144 -3.58 -2.68 5.21
C VAL A 144 -2.61 -1.69 4.59
N SER A 145 -1.42 -1.49 5.16
CA SER A 145 -0.40 -0.58 4.63
C SER A 145 0.06 -0.98 3.24
N MET A 146 0.31 -2.27 2.99
CA MET A 146 0.71 -2.77 1.67
C MET A 146 -0.39 -2.60 0.63
N CYS A 147 -1.65 -2.86 0.99
CA CYS A 147 -2.79 -2.63 0.10
C CYS A 147 -2.93 -1.15 -0.28
N LEU A 148 -2.85 -0.24 0.70
CA LEU A 148 -2.93 1.20 0.46
C LEU A 148 -1.79 1.69 -0.43
N SER A 149 -0.55 1.25 -0.13
CA SER A 149 0.63 1.58 -0.93
C SER A 149 0.50 1.07 -2.36
N GLY A 150 -0.03 -0.14 -2.54
CA GLY A 150 -0.25 -0.72 -3.87
C GLY A 150 -1.29 0.03 -4.68
N VAL A 151 -2.42 0.42 -4.07
CA VAL A 151 -3.43 1.24 -4.76
C VAL A 151 -2.87 2.62 -5.10
N GLY A 152 -2.13 3.25 -4.18
CA GLY A 152 -1.45 4.52 -4.43
C GLY A 152 -0.46 4.44 -5.58
N GLY A 153 0.37 3.40 -5.62
CA GLY A 153 1.31 3.15 -6.71
C GLY A 153 0.62 2.91 -8.06
N TRP A 154 -0.47 2.15 -8.07
CA TRP A 154 -1.24 1.91 -9.29
C TRP A 154 -1.88 3.19 -9.84
N LEU A 155 -2.43 4.04 -8.97
CA LEU A 155 -3.01 5.32 -9.37
C LEU A 155 -1.96 6.33 -9.85
N ALA A 156 -0.77 6.29 -9.27
CA ALA A 156 0.32 7.20 -9.61
C ALA A 156 1.08 6.78 -10.88
N SER A 157 1.01 5.49 -11.27
CA SER A 157 1.80 4.94 -12.38
C SER A 157 1.63 5.65 -13.73
N PRO A 158 0.44 6.16 -14.13
CA PRO A 158 0.31 6.90 -15.39
C PRO A 158 0.87 8.33 -15.35
N LEU A 159 1.06 8.89 -14.16
CA LEU A 159 1.59 10.26 -13.99
C LEU A 159 3.11 10.29 -13.93
N PHE A 160 3.70 9.22 -13.47
CA PHE A 160 5.15 9.11 -13.29
C PHE A 160 5.68 7.92 -14.09
N LEU A 161 6.89 8.07 -14.62
CA LEU A 161 7.61 6.94 -15.17
C LEU A 161 7.78 5.89 -14.07
N VAL A 162 7.22 4.69 -14.26
CA VAL A 162 7.34 3.61 -13.29
C VAL A 162 8.79 3.18 -13.21
N SER A 163 9.50 3.70 -12.23
CA SER A 163 10.89 3.37 -11.93
C SER A 163 11.03 2.94 -10.47
N GLN A 164 12.08 2.21 -10.17
CA GLN A 164 12.36 1.74 -8.80
C GLN A 164 12.54 2.88 -7.80
N SER A 165 12.89 4.08 -8.29
CA SER A 165 13.10 5.26 -7.45
C SER A 165 11.82 5.93 -6.97
N LEU A 166 10.65 5.63 -7.57
CA LEU A 166 9.37 6.21 -7.13
C LEU A 166 9.09 5.96 -5.64
N GLY A 167 9.36 4.76 -5.15
CA GLY A 167 9.17 4.44 -3.75
C GLY A 167 10.16 5.10 -2.78
N SER A 168 11.16 5.84 -3.28
CA SER A 168 12.11 6.60 -2.45
C SER A 168 11.85 8.11 -2.47
N MET A 169 10.95 8.58 -3.34
CA MET A 169 10.57 10.00 -3.46
C MET A 169 9.31 10.34 -2.65
N ALA A 170 8.60 9.32 -2.15
CA ALA A 170 7.46 9.46 -1.26
C ALA A 170 7.90 9.37 0.21
#